data_92b0aafbcbcdeaef8cf67f5e9bc0a17e
#
_entry.id   92b0aafbcbcdeaef8cf67f5e9bc0a17e
#
_cell.length_a   1.000
_cell.length_b   1.000
_cell.length_c   1.000
_cell.angle_alpha   90.00
_cell.angle_beta   90.00
_cell.angle_gamma   90.00
#
_symmetry.space_group_name_H-M   'P 1'
#
loop_
_entity.id
_entity.type
_entity.pdbx_description
1 polymer ?
#
loop_
_entity_poly.entity_id
_entity_poly.type
_entity_poly.pdbx_seq_one_letter_code
_entity_poly.pdbx_strand_id
1 'polypeptide(L)'
;MAIQDQLAEIVGKKNVMDSPEVIERYGKDHSLERPGLFTCVVQPKSAKETQKVIQLANEAKFAVVPQTSGIHFNGAAVPKVGGAVLDLSAMNQITEIDEENKVAHLEVGVNWEQFQSALEAKGYRSIIPLLPHASRSVITDWLEREQPVVHIHEYADPVTSLQVIWGNGEEFVTGSASVNTFRDPEHPECIADGVVPDGPGPPVQ
;
A
#
# COMPACT_ATOMS: atom_id res chain seq x y z
N MET A 1 4.49 -10.74 -27.26
CA MET A 1 4.39 -9.32 -26.84
C MET A 1 5.35 -9.13 -25.69
N ALA A 2 6.12 -8.05 -25.66
CA ALA A 2 6.99 -7.81 -24.51
C ALA A 2 6.14 -7.57 -23.26
N ILE A 3 6.67 -7.90 -22.08
CA ILE A 3 5.95 -7.71 -20.80
C ILE A 3 5.57 -6.24 -20.58
N GLN A 4 6.44 -5.31 -20.97
CA GLN A 4 6.17 -3.88 -20.89
C GLN A 4 4.97 -3.46 -21.74
N ASP A 5 4.76 -4.06 -22.91
CA ASP A 5 3.59 -3.77 -23.76
C ASP A 5 2.29 -4.19 -23.06
N GLN A 6 2.28 -5.39 -22.47
CA GLN A 6 1.11 -5.90 -21.73
C GLN A 6 0.81 -5.05 -20.48
N LEU A 7 1.85 -4.64 -19.75
CA LEU A 7 1.72 -3.72 -18.63
C LEU A 7 1.17 -2.37 -19.07
N ALA A 8 1.63 -1.87 -20.24
CA ALA A 8 1.16 -0.62 -20.81
C ALA A 8 -0.33 -0.65 -21.23
N GLU A 9 -0.85 -1.83 -21.59
CA GLU A 9 -2.29 -2.01 -21.84
C GLU A 9 -3.12 -1.86 -20.56
N ILE A 10 -2.56 -2.20 -19.38
CA ILE A 10 -3.25 -2.12 -18.09
C ILE A 10 -3.21 -0.69 -17.55
N VAL A 11 -2.01 -0.11 -17.44
CA VAL A 11 -1.81 1.17 -16.72
C VAL A 11 -1.62 2.38 -17.66
N GLY A 12 -1.52 2.14 -18.95
CA GLY A 12 -1.17 3.14 -19.97
C GLY A 12 0.34 3.30 -20.15
N LYS A 13 0.77 3.53 -21.39
CA LYS A 13 2.18 3.56 -21.80
C LYS A 13 3.06 4.51 -20.97
N LYS A 14 2.54 5.66 -20.60
CA LYS A 14 3.28 6.67 -19.81
C LYS A 14 3.55 6.26 -18.37
N ASN A 15 2.85 5.26 -17.87
CA ASN A 15 2.96 4.75 -16.51
C ASN A 15 3.80 3.44 -16.45
N VAL A 16 4.46 3.08 -17.56
CA VAL A 16 5.50 2.05 -17.61
C VAL A 16 6.82 2.74 -17.97
N MET A 17 7.78 2.67 -17.06
CA MET A 17 9.03 3.44 -17.17
C MET A 17 10.22 2.49 -17.05
N ASP A 18 11.17 2.61 -17.97
CA ASP A 18 12.35 1.73 -18.07
C ASP A 18 13.65 2.48 -18.40
N SER A 19 13.66 3.81 -18.27
CA SER A 19 14.86 4.57 -18.52
C SER A 19 15.96 4.24 -17.49
N PRO A 20 17.26 4.35 -17.85
CA PRO A 20 18.36 4.06 -16.95
C PRO A 20 18.28 4.81 -15.63
N GLU A 21 17.83 6.05 -15.63
CA GLU A 21 17.68 6.90 -14.44
C GLU A 21 16.58 6.35 -13.52
N VAL A 22 15.48 5.86 -14.09
CA VAL A 22 14.40 5.23 -13.34
C VAL A 22 14.88 3.92 -12.73
N ILE A 23 15.55 3.07 -13.50
CA ILE A 23 16.10 1.81 -13.01
C ILE A 23 17.10 2.05 -11.88
N GLU A 24 17.98 3.02 -11.99
CA GLU A 24 18.91 3.37 -10.90
C GLU A 24 18.17 3.84 -9.65
N ARG A 25 17.16 4.70 -9.80
CA ARG A 25 16.40 5.27 -8.69
C ARG A 25 15.61 4.21 -7.91
N TYR A 26 14.87 3.36 -8.60
CA TYR A 26 14.00 2.36 -7.98
C TYR A 26 14.71 1.05 -7.61
N GLY A 27 15.93 0.85 -8.09
CA GLY A 27 16.73 -0.34 -7.81
C GLY A 27 17.39 -0.34 -6.43
N LYS A 28 17.29 0.75 -5.67
CA LYS A 28 17.91 0.92 -4.35
C LYS A 28 16.95 1.58 -3.36
N ASP A 29 17.19 1.37 -2.09
CA ASP A 29 16.55 2.11 -1.00
C ASP A 29 17.61 2.75 -0.09
N HIS A 30 17.25 3.13 1.12
CA HIS A 30 18.15 3.76 2.10
C HIS A 30 18.86 2.74 3.00
N SER A 31 18.74 1.44 2.69
CA SER A 31 19.45 0.37 3.39
C SER A 31 20.89 0.20 2.89
N LEU A 32 21.61 -0.75 3.48
CA LEU A 32 22.93 -1.18 3.00
C LEU A 32 22.87 -2.26 1.90
N GLU A 33 21.67 -2.58 1.43
CA GLU A 33 21.46 -3.55 0.36
C GLU A 33 22.02 -3.06 -0.98
N ARG A 34 22.61 -3.99 -1.71
CA ARG A 34 23.13 -3.67 -3.04
C ARG A 34 21.98 -3.38 -3.99
N PRO A 35 22.12 -2.41 -4.91
CA PRO A 35 21.12 -2.17 -5.94
C PRO A 35 20.73 -3.44 -6.68
N GLY A 36 19.43 -3.61 -6.88
CA GLY A 36 18.89 -4.76 -7.59
C GLY A 36 18.67 -4.49 -9.07
N LEU A 37 18.37 -5.56 -9.80
CA LEU A 37 18.06 -5.50 -11.22
C LEU A 37 16.59 -5.84 -11.46
N PHE A 38 15.94 -5.07 -12.30
CA PHE A 38 14.55 -5.26 -12.74
C PHE A 38 14.34 -4.67 -14.13
N THR A 39 13.19 -4.91 -14.72
CA THR A 39 12.95 -4.58 -16.14
C THR A 39 12.30 -3.21 -16.30
N CYS A 40 11.34 -2.86 -15.46
CA CYS A 40 10.60 -1.60 -15.55
C CYS A 40 9.91 -1.26 -14.23
N VAL A 41 9.49 -0.01 -14.11
CA VAL A 41 8.58 0.47 -13.08
C VAL A 41 7.20 0.59 -13.69
N VAL A 42 6.19 0.12 -12.96
CA VAL A 42 4.77 0.20 -13.32
C VAL A 42 4.05 1.02 -12.26
N GLN A 43 3.35 2.07 -12.67
CA GLN A 43 2.65 2.97 -11.77
C GLN A 43 1.12 2.89 -11.98
N PRO A 44 0.41 1.98 -11.29
CA PRO A 44 -1.03 1.93 -11.33
C PRO A 44 -1.64 3.11 -10.57
N LYS A 45 -2.89 3.47 -10.92
CA LYS A 45 -3.65 4.57 -10.31
C LYS A 45 -4.89 4.10 -9.55
N SER A 46 -5.10 2.79 -9.50
CA SER A 46 -6.24 2.20 -8.82
C SER A 46 -5.95 0.78 -8.37
N ALA A 47 -6.71 0.30 -7.38
CA ALA A 47 -6.66 -1.09 -6.93
C ALA A 47 -6.91 -2.08 -8.08
N LYS A 48 -7.85 -1.75 -8.99
CA LYS A 48 -8.14 -2.60 -10.17
C LYS A 48 -6.96 -2.73 -11.13
N GLU A 49 -6.22 -1.65 -11.37
CA GLU A 49 -5.00 -1.71 -12.18
C GLU A 49 -3.92 -2.53 -11.46
N THR A 50 -3.74 -2.30 -10.16
CA THR A 50 -2.82 -3.07 -9.32
C THR A 50 -3.12 -4.56 -9.38
N GLN A 51 -4.39 -4.94 -9.19
CA GLN A 51 -4.84 -6.33 -9.27
C GLN A 51 -4.50 -6.97 -10.63
N LYS A 52 -4.78 -6.28 -11.74
CA LYS A 52 -4.46 -6.77 -13.09
C LYS A 52 -2.96 -6.95 -13.31
N VAL A 53 -2.14 -6.04 -12.78
CA VAL A 53 -0.67 -6.19 -12.84
C VAL A 53 -0.21 -7.42 -12.08
N ILE A 54 -0.75 -7.69 -10.90
CA ILE A 54 -0.43 -8.88 -10.10
C ILE A 54 -0.89 -10.16 -10.80
N GLN A 55 -2.10 -10.16 -11.39
CA GLN A 55 -2.61 -11.30 -12.17
C GLN A 55 -1.70 -11.58 -13.37
N LEU A 56 -1.33 -10.56 -14.15
CA LEU A 56 -0.40 -10.70 -15.25
C LEU A 56 0.97 -11.23 -14.79
N ALA A 57 1.47 -10.76 -13.63
CA ALA A 57 2.73 -11.24 -13.08
C ALA A 57 2.68 -12.74 -12.74
N ASN A 58 1.54 -13.21 -12.21
CA ASN A 58 1.31 -14.64 -11.95
C ASN A 58 1.25 -15.47 -13.23
N GLU A 59 0.58 -14.98 -14.26
CA GLU A 59 0.46 -15.66 -15.54
C GLU A 59 1.81 -15.73 -16.28
N ALA A 60 2.51 -14.60 -16.37
CA ALA A 60 3.77 -14.48 -17.09
C ALA A 60 5.01 -14.85 -16.25
N LYS A 61 4.81 -15.22 -14.95
CA LYS A 61 5.86 -15.70 -14.02
C LYS A 61 7.01 -14.71 -13.84
N PHE A 62 6.72 -13.44 -13.63
CA PHE A 62 7.73 -12.45 -13.24
C PHE A 62 7.49 -11.91 -11.82
N ALA A 63 8.56 -11.47 -11.18
CA ALA A 63 8.51 -10.92 -9.83
C ALA A 63 7.95 -9.49 -9.84
N VAL A 64 7.22 -9.12 -8.78
CA VAL A 64 6.73 -7.76 -8.53
C VAL A 64 7.19 -7.32 -7.15
N VAL A 65 7.78 -6.13 -7.07
CA VAL A 65 8.22 -5.52 -5.81
C VAL A 65 7.44 -4.22 -5.59
N PRO A 66 6.51 -4.16 -4.61
CA PRO A 66 5.76 -2.95 -4.35
C PRO A 66 6.63 -1.89 -3.67
N GLN A 67 6.43 -0.63 -4.08
CA GLN A 67 6.96 0.57 -3.44
C GLN A 67 5.86 1.62 -3.35
N THR A 68 5.85 2.42 -2.29
CA THR A 68 4.80 3.44 -2.07
C THR A 68 5.32 4.86 -2.12
N SER A 69 6.47 5.13 -1.53
CA SER A 69 7.03 6.49 -1.41
C SER A 69 8.51 6.56 -1.79
N GLY A 70 9.13 5.42 -2.07
CA GLY A 70 10.58 5.33 -2.30
C GLY A 70 11.43 5.56 -1.03
N ILE A 71 10.81 5.70 0.14
CA ILE A 71 11.49 5.86 1.43
C ILE A 71 11.35 4.55 2.20
N HIS A 72 12.31 3.65 2.02
CA HIS A 72 12.41 2.35 2.68
C HIS A 72 13.84 2.17 3.22
N PHE A 73 13.99 1.45 4.35
CA PHE A 73 15.26 1.38 5.09
C PHE A 73 15.80 -0.04 5.29
N ASN A 74 15.00 -1.06 5.04
CA ASN A 74 15.31 -2.45 5.39
C ASN A 74 15.70 -3.35 4.21
N GLY A 75 15.77 -2.79 3.00
CA GLY A 75 16.07 -3.54 1.78
C GLY A 75 14.93 -4.36 1.20
N ALA A 76 13.75 -4.37 1.83
CA ALA A 76 12.60 -5.14 1.34
C ALA A 76 12.06 -4.61 0.00
N ALA A 77 12.23 -3.32 -0.26
CA ALA A 77 11.81 -2.67 -1.50
C ALA A 77 12.84 -2.80 -2.64
N VAL A 78 14.01 -3.41 -2.39
CA VAL A 78 15.05 -3.60 -3.41
C VAL A 78 14.78 -4.86 -4.22
N PRO A 79 14.55 -4.77 -5.56
CA PRO A 79 14.31 -5.93 -6.40
C PRO A 79 15.52 -6.88 -6.40
N LYS A 80 15.31 -8.19 -6.22
CA LYS A 80 16.41 -9.16 -6.14
C LYS A 80 16.49 -10.13 -7.32
N VAL A 81 15.37 -10.38 -7.97
CA VAL A 81 15.23 -11.47 -8.95
C VAL A 81 14.72 -10.99 -10.32
N GLY A 82 14.89 -9.74 -10.64
CA GLY A 82 14.31 -9.16 -11.86
C GLY A 82 12.82 -8.83 -11.69
N GLY A 83 12.11 -8.72 -12.82
CA GLY A 83 10.67 -8.42 -12.82
C GLY A 83 10.35 -6.93 -12.91
N ALA A 84 9.33 -6.46 -12.21
CA ALA A 84 8.88 -5.08 -12.21
C ALA A 84 8.79 -4.51 -10.80
N VAL A 85 9.09 -3.22 -10.67
CA VAL A 85 8.73 -2.45 -9.47
C VAL A 85 7.33 -1.90 -9.65
N LEU A 86 6.47 -2.11 -8.68
CA LEU A 86 5.10 -1.61 -8.65
C LEU A 86 5.06 -0.34 -7.78
N ASP A 87 5.11 0.81 -8.44
CA ASP A 87 5.07 2.11 -7.77
C ASP A 87 3.63 2.51 -7.47
N LEU A 88 3.23 2.44 -6.22
CA LEU A 88 1.89 2.77 -5.74
C LEU A 88 1.73 4.24 -5.31
N SER A 89 2.74 5.08 -5.51
CA SER A 89 2.74 6.48 -5.07
C SER A 89 1.66 7.34 -5.75
N ALA A 90 1.16 6.92 -6.91
CA ALA A 90 0.08 7.61 -7.61
C ALA A 90 -1.31 7.40 -6.97
N MET A 91 -1.46 6.40 -6.09
CA MET A 91 -2.65 6.17 -5.28
C MET A 91 -2.51 6.94 -3.97
N ASN A 92 -2.72 8.25 -4.01
CA ASN A 92 -2.37 9.19 -2.93
C ASN A 92 -3.54 10.08 -2.50
N GLN A 93 -4.76 9.58 -2.60
CA GLN A 93 -5.93 10.33 -2.16
C GLN A 93 -6.27 10.03 -0.71
N ILE A 94 -6.66 11.08 0.03
CA ILE A 94 -7.36 10.96 1.29
C ILE A 94 -8.85 10.95 0.92
N THR A 95 -9.45 9.76 0.95
CA THR A 95 -10.82 9.59 0.44
C THR A 95 -11.86 10.08 1.43
N GLU A 96 -11.57 10.00 2.73
CA GLU A 96 -12.46 10.45 3.78
C GLU A 96 -11.69 10.79 5.07
N ILE A 97 -12.15 11.79 5.80
CA ILE A 97 -11.80 12.04 7.20
C ILE A 97 -13.11 12.09 7.98
N ASP A 98 -13.43 10.98 8.64
CA ASP A 98 -14.59 10.82 9.48
C ASP A 98 -14.32 11.45 10.86
N GLU A 99 -14.89 12.63 11.06
CA GLU A 99 -14.70 13.42 12.28
C GLU A 99 -15.48 12.87 13.47
N GLU A 100 -16.54 12.11 13.24
CA GLU A 100 -17.36 11.49 14.28
C GLU A 100 -16.62 10.30 14.89
N ASN A 101 -16.14 9.37 14.06
CA ASN A 101 -15.45 8.16 14.49
C ASN A 101 -13.93 8.34 14.64
N LYS A 102 -13.38 9.51 14.27
CA LYS A 102 -11.94 9.81 14.32
C LYS A 102 -11.10 8.85 13.47
N VAL A 103 -11.61 8.53 12.29
CA VAL A 103 -10.98 7.62 11.33
C VAL A 103 -10.71 8.37 10.04
N ALA A 104 -9.60 8.08 9.38
CA ALA A 104 -9.29 8.56 8.05
C ALA A 104 -9.09 7.39 7.08
N HIS A 105 -9.64 7.52 5.88
CA HIS A 105 -9.46 6.56 4.79
C HIS A 105 -8.41 7.10 3.81
N LEU A 106 -7.31 6.38 3.70
CA LEU A 106 -6.14 6.79 2.94
C LEU A 106 -5.81 5.76 1.86
N GLU A 107 -5.46 6.22 0.68
CA GLU A 107 -4.74 5.39 -0.29
C GLU A 107 -3.28 5.19 0.16
N VAL A 108 -2.68 4.09 -0.26
CA VAL A 108 -1.36 3.64 0.21
C VAL A 108 -0.21 4.61 -0.12
N GLY A 109 -0.35 5.45 -1.14
CA GLY A 109 0.62 6.47 -1.54
C GLY A 109 0.52 7.81 -0.78
N VAL A 110 -0.47 7.97 0.12
CA VAL A 110 -0.58 9.20 0.94
C VAL A 110 0.61 9.28 1.88
N ASN A 111 1.32 10.39 1.84
CA ASN A 111 2.48 10.64 2.70
C ASN A 111 2.14 11.44 3.96
N TRP A 112 3.08 11.52 4.90
CA TRP A 112 2.89 12.22 6.17
C TRP A 112 2.60 13.70 6.00
N GLU A 113 3.25 14.39 5.06
CA GLU A 113 3.04 15.81 4.81
C GLU A 113 1.60 16.09 4.36
N GLN A 114 1.10 15.29 3.41
CA GLN A 114 -0.28 15.40 2.93
C GLN A 114 -1.29 15.13 4.03
N PHE A 115 -1.06 14.05 4.79
CA PHE A 115 -1.99 13.62 5.83
C PHE A 115 -2.06 14.59 6.98
N GLN A 116 -0.92 15.03 7.52
CA GLN A 116 -0.90 16.01 8.60
C GLN A 116 -1.52 17.34 8.18
N SER A 117 -1.21 17.85 6.99
CA SER A 117 -1.80 19.08 6.47
C SER A 117 -3.33 18.98 6.34
N ALA A 118 -3.86 17.83 5.91
CA ALA A 118 -5.29 17.62 5.81
C ALA A 118 -5.97 17.55 7.18
N LEU A 119 -5.33 16.94 8.17
CA LEU A 119 -5.83 16.89 9.55
C LEU A 119 -5.79 18.27 10.24
N GLU A 120 -4.68 18.99 10.09
CA GLU A 120 -4.51 20.32 10.67
C GLU A 120 -5.56 21.31 10.15
N ALA A 121 -5.92 21.24 8.88
CA ALA A 121 -6.98 22.05 8.29
C ALA A 121 -8.35 21.84 8.97
N LYS A 122 -8.55 20.70 9.64
CA LYS A 122 -9.74 20.34 10.41
C LYS A 122 -9.54 20.44 11.93
N GLY A 123 -8.38 20.90 12.39
CA GLY A 123 -8.04 21.02 13.82
C GLY A 123 -7.67 19.69 14.48
N TYR A 124 -7.28 18.68 13.71
CA TYR A 124 -6.84 17.37 14.19
C TYR A 124 -5.35 17.13 13.93
N ARG A 125 -4.84 16.12 14.56
CA ARG A 125 -3.53 15.53 14.29
C ARG A 125 -3.58 14.02 14.55
N SER A 126 -2.77 13.25 13.85
CA SER A 126 -2.58 11.83 14.17
C SER A 126 -1.38 11.62 15.11
N ILE A 127 -1.30 10.45 15.70
CA ILE A 127 -0.06 9.94 16.28
C ILE A 127 0.92 9.76 15.10
N ILE A 128 2.13 10.22 15.27
CA ILE A 128 3.20 10.08 14.29
C ILE A 128 4.37 9.29 14.88
N PRO A 129 5.09 8.52 14.08
CA PRO A 129 6.33 7.90 14.52
C PRO A 129 7.37 8.93 14.98
N LEU A 130 8.31 8.52 15.80
CA LEU A 130 9.47 9.32 16.12
C LEU A 130 10.30 9.53 14.85
N LEU A 131 10.61 10.77 14.51
CA LEU A 131 11.36 11.15 13.30
C LEU A 131 10.70 10.70 11.97
N PRO A 132 9.44 11.04 11.72
CA PRO A 132 8.81 10.67 10.46
C PRO A 132 9.47 11.40 9.30
N HIS A 133 9.61 10.72 8.16
CA HIS A 133 9.99 11.39 6.93
C HIS A 133 8.74 11.93 6.23
N ALA A 134 8.67 13.23 5.96
CA ALA A 134 7.48 13.89 5.40
C ALA A 134 6.94 13.20 4.14
N SER A 135 7.84 12.72 3.27
CA SER A 135 7.48 12.04 2.01
C SER A 135 7.20 10.55 2.18
N ARG A 136 7.34 9.96 3.37
CA ARG A 136 7.08 8.54 3.58
C ARG A 136 5.58 8.26 3.62
N SER A 137 5.15 7.15 3.01
CA SER A 137 3.75 6.72 3.07
C SER A 137 3.33 6.43 4.51
N VAL A 138 2.20 6.98 4.91
CA VAL A 138 1.61 6.78 6.25
C VAL A 138 1.34 5.31 6.52
N ILE A 139 0.68 4.62 5.58
CA ILE A 139 0.30 3.22 5.74
C ILE A 139 1.54 2.33 5.78
N THR A 140 2.50 2.54 4.88
CA THR A 140 3.74 1.77 4.86
C THR A 140 4.54 1.95 6.15
N ASP A 141 4.62 3.18 6.67
CA ASP A 141 5.35 3.48 7.89
C ASP A 141 4.78 2.71 9.11
N TRP A 142 3.45 2.63 9.20
CA TRP A 142 2.79 1.86 10.24
C TRP A 142 2.92 0.34 10.05
N LEU A 143 2.87 -0.15 8.82
CA LEU A 143 2.99 -1.58 8.53
C LEU A 143 4.41 -2.11 8.76
N GLU A 144 5.41 -1.37 8.32
CA GLU A 144 6.81 -1.76 8.48
C GLU A 144 7.30 -1.63 9.92
N ARG A 145 6.65 -0.79 10.72
CA ARG A 145 6.97 -0.57 12.15
C ARG A 145 8.45 -0.29 12.42
N GLU A 146 9.11 0.33 11.47
CA GLU A 146 10.54 0.62 11.55
C GLU A 146 10.86 1.74 12.53
N GLN A 147 9.89 2.62 12.77
CA GLN A 147 10.06 3.78 13.63
C GLN A 147 9.29 3.61 14.93
N PRO A 148 9.94 3.80 16.09
CA PRO A 148 9.24 3.78 17.36
C PRO A 148 8.28 4.97 17.45
N VAL A 149 7.16 4.80 18.13
CA VAL A 149 6.27 5.89 18.50
C VAL A 149 6.66 6.47 19.86
N VAL A 150 6.37 7.74 20.07
CA VAL A 150 6.68 8.40 21.36
C VAL A 150 5.89 7.79 22.51
N HIS A 151 4.68 7.33 22.26
CA HIS A 151 3.80 6.72 23.25
C HIS A 151 3.85 5.19 23.20
N ILE A 152 4.94 4.62 23.64
CA ILE A 152 5.16 3.16 23.67
C ILE A 152 4.20 2.39 24.57
N HIS A 153 3.43 3.06 25.41
CA HIS A 153 2.45 2.45 26.32
C HIS A 153 1.05 2.33 25.70
N GLU A 154 0.82 2.95 24.56
CA GLU A 154 -0.44 2.81 23.83
C GLU A 154 -0.30 1.64 22.85
N TYR A 155 -0.86 0.50 23.23
CA TYR A 155 -0.91 -0.69 22.39
C TYR A 155 -1.93 -0.60 21.25
N ALA A 156 -2.58 0.55 21.06
CA ALA A 156 -3.53 0.75 19.98
C ALA A 156 -2.80 0.83 18.66
N ASP A 157 -3.07 -0.12 17.78
CA ASP A 157 -2.64 -0.05 16.39
C ASP A 157 -3.43 1.07 15.70
N PRO A 158 -2.77 2.09 15.13
CA PRO A 158 -3.48 3.17 14.45
C PRO A 158 -4.16 2.72 13.15
N VAL A 159 -3.77 1.57 12.61
CA VAL A 159 -4.39 0.97 11.42
C VAL A 159 -5.52 0.05 11.86
N THR A 160 -6.76 0.48 11.66
CA THR A 160 -7.94 -0.27 12.05
C THR A 160 -8.37 -1.32 11.03
N SER A 161 -8.12 -1.05 9.75
CA SER A 161 -8.42 -1.97 8.65
C SER A 161 -7.61 -1.63 7.41
N LEU A 162 -7.42 -2.63 6.55
CA LEU A 162 -6.72 -2.51 5.28
C LEU A 162 -7.52 -3.19 4.17
N GLN A 163 -7.52 -2.59 3.00
CA GLN A 163 -7.80 -3.29 1.75
C GLN A 163 -6.47 -3.77 1.16
N VAL A 164 -6.35 -5.06 0.95
CA VAL A 164 -5.12 -5.72 0.52
C VAL A 164 -5.38 -6.48 -0.77
N ILE A 165 -4.43 -6.43 -1.69
CA ILE A 165 -4.38 -7.32 -2.85
C ILE A 165 -3.26 -8.31 -2.60
N TRP A 166 -3.63 -9.60 -2.48
CA TRP A 166 -2.67 -10.68 -2.27
C TRP A 166 -1.81 -10.94 -3.51
N GLY A 167 -0.70 -11.63 -3.31
CA GLY A 167 0.17 -12.03 -4.40
C GLY A 167 -0.48 -12.90 -5.49
N ASN A 168 -1.64 -13.51 -5.22
CA ASN A 168 -2.45 -14.22 -6.21
C ASN A 168 -3.44 -13.29 -6.96
N GLY A 169 -3.54 -12.01 -6.60
CA GLY A 169 -4.45 -11.04 -7.18
C GLY A 169 -5.85 -10.98 -6.55
N GLU A 170 -6.09 -11.73 -5.46
CA GLU A 170 -7.35 -11.65 -4.72
C GLU A 170 -7.39 -10.43 -3.82
N GLU A 171 -8.55 -9.78 -3.73
CA GLU A 171 -8.78 -8.70 -2.79
C GLU A 171 -9.21 -9.26 -1.43
N PHE A 172 -8.72 -8.63 -0.38
CA PHE A 172 -9.00 -8.98 0.99
C PHE A 172 -9.13 -7.73 1.86
N VAL A 173 -10.05 -7.76 2.82
CA VAL A 173 -10.23 -6.67 3.80
C VAL A 173 -9.92 -7.19 5.19
N THR A 174 -9.05 -6.48 5.92
CA THR A 174 -8.66 -6.84 7.29
C THR A 174 -9.40 -5.99 8.33
N GLY A 175 -9.25 -6.36 9.59
CA GLY A 175 -9.73 -5.56 10.72
C GLY A 175 -11.25 -5.48 10.82
N SER A 176 -11.74 -4.43 11.43
CA SER A 176 -13.18 -4.23 11.65
C SER A 176 -13.99 -4.12 10.36
N ALA A 177 -13.37 -3.70 9.27
CA ALA A 177 -14.03 -3.59 7.97
C ALA A 177 -14.23 -4.95 7.27
N SER A 178 -13.59 -6.03 7.75
CA SER A 178 -13.83 -7.39 7.25
C SER A 178 -15.20 -7.93 7.67
N VAL A 179 -15.82 -7.31 8.67
CA VAL A 179 -17.14 -7.67 9.19
C VAL A 179 -18.18 -6.73 8.59
N ASN A 180 -18.70 -7.10 7.44
CA ASN A 180 -19.60 -6.25 6.65
C ASN A 180 -21.07 -6.28 7.12
N THR A 181 -21.35 -6.93 8.24
CA THR A 181 -22.68 -7.24 8.75
C THR A 181 -23.59 -6.02 9.03
N PHE A 182 -23.02 -4.83 9.14
CA PHE A 182 -23.79 -3.63 9.49
C PHE A 182 -23.78 -2.55 8.42
N ARG A 183 -22.99 -2.71 7.34
CA ARG A 183 -22.82 -1.65 6.34
C ARG A 183 -23.52 -1.92 5.02
N ASP A 184 -23.89 -3.16 4.72
CA ASP A 184 -24.59 -3.48 3.47
C ASP A 184 -25.82 -4.35 3.73
N PRO A 185 -27.02 -3.72 3.81
CA PRO A 185 -28.28 -4.45 3.92
C PRO A 185 -28.60 -5.30 2.68
N GLU A 186 -27.89 -5.10 1.57
CA GLU A 186 -28.09 -5.86 0.32
C GLU A 186 -27.29 -7.18 0.28
N HIS A 187 -26.38 -7.40 1.27
CA HIS A 187 -25.61 -8.63 1.41
C HIS A 187 -25.84 -9.35 2.75
N PRO A 188 -27.09 -9.78 3.02
CA PRO A 188 -27.42 -10.51 4.25
C PRO A 188 -26.74 -11.88 4.35
N GLU A 189 -26.22 -12.44 3.23
CA GLU A 189 -25.45 -13.67 3.21
C GLU A 189 -24.14 -13.60 4.01
N CYS A 190 -23.55 -12.42 4.16
CA CYS A 190 -22.39 -12.21 5.02
C CYS A 190 -22.67 -12.50 6.50
N ILE A 191 -23.96 -12.51 6.89
CA ILE A 191 -24.42 -12.88 8.24
C ILE A 191 -24.64 -14.38 8.35
N ALA A 192 -25.03 -15.03 7.25
CA ALA A 192 -25.51 -16.41 7.26
C ALA A 192 -24.40 -17.45 7.38
N ASP A 193 -23.20 -17.13 6.88
CA ASP A 193 -22.11 -18.10 6.78
C ASP A 193 -21.24 -18.22 8.04
N GLY A 194 -21.58 -17.49 9.11
CA GLY A 194 -20.90 -17.65 10.41
C GLY A 194 -19.41 -17.30 10.40
N VAL A 195 -18.91 -16.72 9.31
CA VAL A 195 -17.53 -16.26 9.17
C VAL A 195 -17.44 -14.82 9.66
N VAL A 196 -17.86 -14.60 10.89
CA VAL A 196 -17.43 -13.43 11.64
C VAL A 196 -16.11 -13.82 12.29
N PRO A 197 -14.97 -13.26 11.87
CA PRO A 197 -13.74 -13.49 12.60
C PRO A 197 -13.95 -13.02 14.02
N ASP A 198 -13.71 -13.88 15.01
CA ASP A 198 -13.65 -13.47 16.40
C ASP A 198 -12.45 -12.54 16.57
N GLY A 199 -12.70 -11.23 16.44
CA GLY A 199 -11.66 -10.23 16.59
C GLY A 199 -11.36 -9.40 15.33
N PRO A 200 -10.23 -8.67 15.30
CA PRO A 200 -9.89 -7.68 14.28
C PRO A 200 -9.49 -8.27 12.91
N GLY A 201 -9.98 -9.42 12.53
CA GLY A 201 -9.60 -10.14 11.31
C GLY A 201 -8.30 -10.93 11.43
N PRO A 202 -7.96 -11.76 10.45
CA PRO A 202 -6.71 -12.50 10.48
C PRO A 202 -5.52 -11.53 10.48
N PRO A 203 -4.46 -11.83 11.25
CA PRO A 203 -3.25 -11.02 11.25
C PRO A 203 -2.69 -10.97 9.83
N VAL A 204 -2.29 -9.79 9.42
CA VAL A 204 -1.52 -9.61 8.18
C VAL A 204 -0.17 -10.29 8.40
N GLN A 205 0.11 -11.37 7.67
CA GLN A 205 1.40 -12.07 7.70
C GLN A 205 2.34 -11.49 6.65
#